data_5a0bcb099c7ef3b1e9c831fd482e1976
#
_entry.id   5a0bcb099c7ef3b1e9c831fd482e1976
#
_cell.length_a   1.000
_cell.length_b   1.000
_cell.length_c   1.000
_cell.angle_alpha   90.00
_cell.angle_beta   90.00
_cell.angle_gamma   90.00
#
_symmetry.space_group_name_H-M   'P 1'
#
loop_
_entity.id
_entity.type
_entity.pdbx_description
1 polymer ?
#
loop_
_entity_poly.entity_id
_entity_poly.type
_entity_poly.pdbx_seq_one_letter_code
_entity_poly.pdbx_strand_id
1 'polypeptide(L)'
;MLSLDRLKYIEGIQKYTRFSVVTTIAIAIVVLVIIVVSHTVIKEKELSDILYSPFLMITVVALLLYCFILYRIKQRTQRLQELIEQMSEEEFQFLLQAQSSLSFYGKYAPTFVICRDRLYLFTLFEIKEIDPKKVEKVGYHYARGGSFLVEIQSPETTKFEVYNSVYPYFASLIEMYNPNAYIEKYE
;
A
#
# COMPACT_ATOMS: atom_id res chain seq x y z
N MET A 1 -13.26 -21.61 -12.08
CA MET A 1 -13.56 -20.45 -12.96
C MET A 1 -13.72 -19.24 -12.06
N LEU A 2 -12.97 -18.15 -12.28
CA LEU A 2 -13.09 -16.94 -11.45
C LEU A 2 -14.47 -16.28 -11.67
N SER A 3 -15.08 -15.76 -10.60
CA SER A 3 -16.33 -15.01 -10.73
C SER A 3 -16.12 -13.71 -11.52
N LEU A 4 -17.19 -13.21 -12.17
CA LEU A 4 -17.13 -11.97 -12.95
C LEU A 4 -16.67 -10.77 -12.10
N ASP A 5 -17.08 -10.76 -10.84
CA ASP A 5 -16.74 -9.67 -9.91
C ASP A 5 -15.25 -9.70 -9.52
N ARG A 6 -14.64 -10.88 -9.38
CA ARG A 6 -13.19 -11.02 -9.20
C ARG A 6 -12.42 -10.50 -10.40
N LEU A 7 -12.85 -10.87 -11.62
CA LEU A 7 -12.21 -10.36 -12.83
C LEU A 7 -12.26 -8.84 -12.92
N LYS A 8 -13.42 -8.24 -12.63
CA LYS A 8 -13.57 -6.78 -12.55
C LYS A 8 -12.69 -6.14 -11.48
N TYR A 9 -12.57 -6.78 -10.33
CA TYR A 9 -11.72 -6.27 -9.25
C TYR A 9 -10.24 -6.32 -9.63
N ILE A 10 -9.77 -7.42 -10.25
CA ILE A 10 -8.40 -7.55 -10.78
C ILE A 10 -8.12 -6.51 -11.86
N GLU A 11 -9.06 -6.27 -12.76
CA GLU A 11 -8.96 -5.20 -13.77
C GLU A 11 -8.84 -3.82 -13.12
N GLY A 12 -9.63 -3.57 -12.05
CA GLY A 12 -9.53 -2.36 -11.24
C GLY A 12 -8.15 -2.16 -10.61
N ILE A 13 -7.55 -3.22 -10.06
CA ILE A 13 -6.18 -3.19 -9.53
C ILE A 13 -5.17 -2.87 -10.63
N GLN A 14 -5.30 -3.47 -11.81
CA GLN A 14 -4.40 -3.19 -12.94
C GLN A 14 -4.51 -1.74 -13.40
N LYS A 15 -5.75 -1.21 -13.49
CA LYS A 15 -6.01 0.19 -13.85
C LYS A 15 -5.41 1.15 -12.80
N TYR A 16 -5.60 0.85 -11.51
CA TYR A 16 -5.00 1.61 -10.43
C TYR A 16 -3.47 1.62 -10.53
N THR A 17 -2.86 0.46 -10.74
CA THR A 17 -1.40 0.34 -10.85
C THR A 17 -0.85 1.11 -12.04
N ARG A 18 -1.48 0.98 -13.21
CA ARG A 18 -1.08 1.76 -14.40
C ARG A 18 -1.17 3.25 -14.13
N PHE A 19 -2.26 3.72 -13.53
CA PHE A 19 -2.44 5.12 -13.20
C PHE A 19 -1.36 5.60 -12.20
N SER A 20 -1.12 4.86 -11.12
CA SER A 20 -0.08 5.19 -10.14
C SER A 20 1.30 5.27 -10.78
N VAL A 21 1.67 4.30 -11.62
CA VAL A 21 2.96 4.28 -12.31
C VAL A 21 3.09 5.48 -13.25
N VAL A 22 2.09 5.75 -14.09
CA VAL A 22 2.12 6.88 -15.03
C VAL A 22 2.22 8.21 -14.30
N THR A 23 1.40 8.41 -13.26
CA THR A 23 1.42 9.65 -12.45
C THR A 23 2.79 9.84 -11.79
N THR A 24 3.33 8.76 -11.24
CA THR A 24 4.63 8.81 -10.59
C THR A 24 5.74 9.15 -11.61
N ILE A 25 5.74 8.55 -12.82
CA ILE A 25 6.69 8.89 -13.90
C ILE A 25 6.54 10.37 -14.32
N ALA A 26 5.31 10.85 -14.49
CA ALA A 26 5.06 12.24 -14.86
C ALA A 26 5.63 13.22 -13.84
N ILE A 27 5.42 12.97 -12.54
CA ILE A 27 5.98 13.79 -11.45
C ILE A 27 7.51 13.81 -11.51
N ALA A 28 8.15 12.65 -11.71
CA ALA A 28 9.62 12.58 -11.80
C ALA A 28 10.17 13.36 -12.99
N ILE A 29 9.52 13.29 -14.16
CA ILE A 29 9.91 14.06 -15.33
C ILE A 29 9.81 15.56 -15.04
N VAL A 30 8.69 16.01 -14.44
CA VAL A 30 8.49 17.43 -14.07
C VAL A 30 9.57 17.90 -13.10
N VAL A 31 9.87 17.11 -12.06
CA VAL A 31 10.92 17.45 -11.10
C VAL A 31 12.28 17.53 -11.80
N LEU A 32 12.60 16.59 -12.67
CA LEU A 32 13.87 16.58 -13.41
C LEU A 32 14.00 17.79 -14.34
N VAL A 33 12.91 18.19 -15.04
CA VAL A 33 12.88 19.39 -15.88
C VAL A 33 13.11 20.64 -15.05
N ILE A 34 12.41 20.79 -13.91
CA ILE A 34 12.58 21.94 -13.00
C ILE A 34 14.04 22.03 -12.54
N ILE A 35 14.63 20.90 -12.20
CA ILE A 35 16.01 20.79 -11.75
C ILE A 35 16.98 21.28 -12.86
N VAL A 36 16.84 20.76 -14.08
CA VAL A 36 17.70 21.13 -15.21
C VAL A 36 17.54 22.61 -15.54
N VAL A 37 16.30 23.12 -15.66
CA VAL A 37 16.04 24.52 -15.99
C VAL A 37 16.60 25.44 -14.89
N SER A 38 16.38 25.15 -13.62
CA SER A 38 16.91 25.99 -12.54
C SER A 38 18.44 26.02 -12.52
N HIS A 39 19.09 24.93 -12.90
CA HIS A 39 20.55 24.87 -12.93
C HIS A 39 21.16 25.59 -14.15
N THR A 40 20.51 25.48 -15.32
CA THR A 40 21.01 26.14 -16.54
C THR A 40 20.72 27.64 -16.58
N VAL A 41 19.53 28.06 -16.10
CA VAL A 41 19.09 29.47 -16.16
C VAL A 41 19.71 30.30 -15.03
N ILE A 42 19.87 29.73 -13.81
CA ILE A 42 20.31 30.51 -12.64
C ILE A 42 21.84 30.65 -12.57
N LYS A 43 22.61 29.73 -13.15
CA LYS A 43 24.07 29.68 -12.93
C LYS A 43 24.96 29.93 -14.13
N GLU A 44 24.43 30.11 -15.35
CA GLU A 44 25.23 30.26 -16.60
C GLU A 44 26.44 29.29 -16.70
N LYS A 45 26.30 28.09 -16.12
CA LYS A 45 27.37 27.09 -16.03
C LYS A 45 27.39 26.18 -17.24
N GLU A 46 28.59 25.79 -17.68
CA GLU A 46 28.77 24.76 -18.71
C GLU A 46 28.25 23.39 -18.24
N LEU A 47 27.85 22.56 -19.22
CA LEU A 47 27.26 21.23 -18.96
C LEU A 47 28.23 20.31 -18.18
N SER A 48 29.53 20.50 -18.31
CA SER A 48 30.59 19.80 -17.61
C SER A 48 30.56 20.03 -16.11
N ASP A 49 30.27 21.26 -15.66
CA ASP A 49 30.19 21.62 -14.25
C ASP A 49 28.95 21.02 -13.55
N ILE A 50 27.90 20.71 -14.33
CA ILE A 50 26.69 20.05 -13.84
C ILE A 50 26.96 18.58 -13.52
N LEU A 51 27.77 17.91 -14.36
CA LEU A 51 28.10 16.48 -14.20
C LEU A 51 28.88 16.17 -12.92
N TYR A 52 29.67 17.11 -12.40
CA TYR A 52 30.47 16.95 -11.18
C TYR A 52 29.84 17.61 -9.95
N SER A 53 28.60 18.10 -10.05
CA SER A 53 27.96 18.77 -8.93
C SER A 53 27.35 17.79 -7.94
N PRO A 54 27.40 18.07 -6.62
CA PRO A 54 26.67 17.27 -5.58
C PRO A 54 25.20 17.08 -5.91
N PHE A 55 24.66 17.96 -6.72
CA PHE A 55 23.29 17.97 -7.18
C PHE A 55 22.96 16.79 -8.12
N LEU A 56 23.89 16.40 -9.00
CA LEU A 56 23.72 15.21 -9.84
C LEU A 56 23.65 13.94 -8.97
N MET A 57 24.50 13.85 -7.95
CA MET A 57 24.48 12.72 -7.01
C MET A 57 23.11 12.59 -6.31
N ILE A 58 22.56 13.71 -5.84
CA ILE A 58 21.22 13.73 -5.20
C ILE A 58 20.14 13.29 -6.21
N THR A 59 20.23 13.75 -7.46
CA THR A 59 19.27 13.38 -8.52
C THR A 59 19.34 11.89 -8.84
N VAL A 60 20.53 11.31 -8.93
CA VAL A 60 20.73 9.87 -9.17
C VAL A 60 20.16 9.06 -8.01
N VAL A 61 20.44 9.43 -6.76
CA VAL A 61 19.89 8.77 -5.58
C VAL A 61 18.37 8.86 -5.57
N ALA A 62 17.79 10.01 -5.87
CA ALA A 62 16.35 10.19 -5.96
C ALA A 62 15.72 9.31 -7.05
N LEU A 63 16.35 9.19 -8.21
CA LEU A 63 15.90 8.29 -9.29
C LEU A 63 15.97 6.81 -8.88
N LEU A 64 17.03 6.39 -8.18
CA LEU A 64 17.15 5.02 -7.69
C LEU A 64 16.06 4.69 -6.65
N LEU A 65 15.83 5.59 -5.70
CA LEU A 65 14.74 5.45 -4.72
C LEU A 65 13.38 5.37 -5.43
N TYR A 66 13.20 6.18 -6.45
CA TYR A 66 12.00 6.19 -7.26
C TYR A 66 11.77 4.86 -8.01
N CYS A 67 12.79 4.34 -8.69
CA CYS A 67 12.73 3.03 -9.33
C CYS A 67 12.42 1.91 -8.32
N PHE A 68 12.98 2.00 -7.12
CA PHE A 68 12.69 1.08 -6.03
C PHE A 68 11.21 1.14 -5.61
N ILE A 69 10.63 2.33 -5.45
CA ILE A 69 9.21 2.50 -5.11
C ILE A 69 8.31 1.88 -6.21
N LEU A 70 8.60 2.15 -7.49
CA LEU A 70 7.83 1.57 -8.60
C LEU A 70 7.91 0.04 -8.61
N TYR A 71 9.09 -0.51 -8.38
CA TYR A 71 9.29 -1.95 -8.26
C TYR A 71 8.43 -2.53 -7.11
N ARG A 72 8.40 -1.88 -5.95
CA ARG A 72 7.60 -2.29 -4.78
C ARG A 72 6.09 -2.23 -5.08
N ILE A 73 5.62 -1.18 -5.74
CA ILE A 73 4.20 -1.08 -6.16
C ILE A 73 3.83 -2.26 -7.07
N LYS A 74 4.66 -2.57 -8.07
CA LYS A 74 4.44 -3.70 -8.98
C LYS A 74 4.39 -5.04 -8.24
N GLN A 75 5.36 -5.29 -7.37
CA GLN A 75 5.45 -6.51 -6.57
C GLN A 75 4.22 -6.68 -5.66
N ARG A 76 3.80 -5.60 -4.98
CA ARG A 76 2.60 -5.57 -4.14
C ARG A 76 1.35 -5.91 -4.95
N THR A 77 1.21 -5.30 -6.13
CA THR A 77 0.06 -5.54 -7.02
C THR A 77 0.00 -6.98 -7.50
N GLN A 78 1.11 -7.56 -7.92
CA GLN A 78 1.17 -8.95 -8.35
C GLN A 78 0.77 -9.89 -7.21
N ARG A 79 1.32 -9.68 -6.02
CA ARG A 79 0.98 -10.50 -4.85
C ARG A 79 -0.49 -10.38 -4.46
N LEU A 80 -1.07 -9.18 -4.54
CA LEU A 80 -2.50 -8.96 -4.28
C LEU A 80 -3.37 -9.72 -5.29
N GLN A 81 -3.03 -9.71 -6.57
CA GLN A 81 -3.77 -10.46 -7.59
C GLN A 81 -3.72 -11.96 -7.33
N GLU A 82 -2.55 -12.52 -7.03
CA GLU A 82 -2.40 -13.94 -6.67
C GLU A 82 -3.26 -14.32 -5.47
N LEU A 83 -3.30 -13.47 -4.43
CA LEU A 83 -4.14 -13.72 -3.26
C LEU A 83 -5.63 -13.70 -3.61
N ILE A 84 -6.07 -12.72 -4.40
CA ILE A 84 -7.48 -12.63 -4.82
C ILE A 84 -7.91 -13.85 -5.66
N GLU A 85 -7.02 -14.37 -6.50
CA GLU A 85 -7.30 -15.59 -7.27
C GLU A 85 -7.44 -16.83 -6.38
N GLN A 86 -6.76 -16.83 -5.23
CA GLN A 86 -6.73 -17.95 -4.29
C GLN A 86 -7.76 -17.87 -3.15
N MET A 87 -8.35 -16.70 -2.93
CA MET A 87 -9.39 -16.49 -1.89
C MET A 87 -10.61 -17.37 -2.11
N SER A 88 -11.25 -17.80 -1.02
CA SER A 88 -12.62 -18.31 -1.07
C SER A 88 -13.59 -17.22 -1.51
N GLU A 89 -14.82 -17.60 -1.85
CA GLU A 89 -15.83 -16.61 -2.21
C GLU A 89 -16.23 -15.75 -1.00
N GLU A 90 -16.28 -16.32 0.16
CA GLU A 90 -16.59 -15.64 1.43
C GLU A 90 -15.52 -14.59 1.77
N GLU A 91 -14.22 -14.96 1.68
CA GLU A 91 -13.11 -14.04 1.89
C GLU A 91 -13.12 -12.88 0.89
N PHE A 92 -13.46 -13.17 -0.37
CA PHE A 92 -13.55 -12.14 -1.40
C PHE A 92 -14.74 -11.19 -1.16
N GLN A 93 -15.91 -11.70 -0.76
CA GLN A 93 -17.06 -10.86 -0.40
C GLN A 93 -16.76 -9.99 0.83
N PHE A 94 -16.07 -10.53 1.83
CA PHE A 94 -15.59 -9.75 2.97
C PHE A 94 -14.66 -8.61 2.53
N LEU A 95 -13.71 -8.87 1.61
CA LEU A 95 -12.84 -7.84 1.05
C LEU A 95 -13.66 -6.74 0.36
N LEU A 96 -14.62 -7.11 -0.49
CA LEU A 96 -15.47 -6.15 -1.20
C LEU A 96 -16.28 -5.28 -0.23
N GLN A 97 -16.83 -5.89 0.83
CA GLN A 97 -17.59 -5.18 1.86
C GLN A 97 -16.71 -4.20 2.62
N ALA A 98 -15.53 -4.63 3.09
CA ALA A 98 -14.59 -3.79 3.79
C ALA A 98 -14.11 -2.58 2.94
N GLN A 99 -14.00 -2.77 1.63
CA GLN A 99 -13.56 -1.73 0.70
C GLN A 99 -14.70 -0.88 0.12
N SER A 100 -15.96 -1.20 0.41
CA SER A 100 -17.14 -0.57 -0.20
C SER A 100 -17.24 0.93 0.06
N SER A 101 -16.78 1.39 1.22
CA SER A 101 -16.80 2.80 1.66
C SER A 101 -15.63 3.63 1.13
N LEU A 102 -14.64 3.00 0.48
CA LEU A 102 -13.44 3.67 0.05
C LEU A 102 -13.56 4.26 -1.37
N SER A 103 -12.80 5.32 -1.61
CA SER A 103 -12.58 5.86 -2.94
C SER A 103 -11.87 4.84 -3.85
N PHE A 104 -11.83 5.13 -5.17
CA PHE A 104 -11.15 4.28 -6.15
C PHE A 104 -9.72 3.88 -5.71
N TYR A 105 -8.95 4.81 -5.17
CA TYR A 105 -7.58 4.54 -4.74
C TYR A 105 -7.52 3.57 -3.56
N GLY A 106 -8.32 3.78 -2.53
CA GLY A 106 -8.37 2.92 -1.36
C GLY A 106 -8.92 1.54 -1.70
N LYS A 107 -9.95 1.48 -2.56
CA LYS A 107 -10.62 0.24 -2.94
C LYS A 107 -9.70 -0.77 -3.62
N TYR A 108 -8.78 -0.33 -4.48
CA TYR A 108 -7.89 -1.22 -5.23
C TYR A 108 -6.46 -1.32 -4.67
N ALA A 109 -6.24 -0.72 -3.50
CA ALA A 109 -4.97 -0.83 -2.76
C ALA A 109 -5.23 -1.17 -1.28
N PRO A 110 -5.86 -2.32 -0.98
CA PRO A 110 -6.16 -2.71 0.38
C PRO A 110 -4.89 -2.78 1.23
N THR A 111 -5.00 -2.38 2.49
CA THR A 111 -3.91 -2.44 3.45
C THR A 111 -3.80 -3.80 4.13
N PHE A 112 -4.88 -4.58 4.10
CA PHE A 112 -4.89 -5.97 4.53
C PHE A 112 -5.86 -6.80 3.67
N VAL A 113 -5.60 -8.08 3.60
CA VAL A 113 -6.51 -9.09 3.04
C VAL A 113 -6.39 -10.38 3.84
N ILE A 114 -7.48 -11.16 3.88
CA ILE A 114 -7.48 -12.53 4.38
C ILE A 114 -7.54 -13.49 3.21
N CYS A 115 -6.71 -14.54 3.25
CA CYS A 115 -6.70 -15.58 2.24
C CYS A 115 -6.25 -16.89 2.87
N ARG A 116 -7.06 -17.94 2.79
CA ARG A 116 -6.79 -19.27 3.34
C ARG A 116 -6.42 -19.22 4.82
N ASP A 117 -7.22 -18.54 5.62
CA ASP A 117 -7.02 -18.37 7.07
C ASP A 117 -5.70 -17.65 7.43
N ARG A 118 -5.08 -16.94 6.50
CA ARG A 118 -3.89 -16.12 6.72
C ARG A 118 -4.19 -14.67 6.45
N LEU A 119 -3.74 -13.82 7.35
CA LEU A 119 -3.85 -12.36 7.23
C LEU A 119 -2.59 -11.80 6.56
N TYR A 120 -2.76 -11.13 5.44
CA TYR A 120 -1.70 -10.45 4.71
C TYR A 120 -1.82 -8.96 4.91
N LEU A 121 -0.78 -8.35 5.50
CA LEU A 121 -0.68 -6.90 5.71
C LEU A 121 0.22 -6.29 4.64
N PHE A 122 -0.30 -5.31 3.94
CA PHE A 122 0.42 -4.60 2.89
C PHE A 122 1.01 -3.31 3.47
N THR A 123 2.20 -3.38 4.04
CA THR A 123 2.93 -2.20 4.50
C THR A 123 3.66 -1.51 3.34
N LEU A 124 4.29 -0.37 3.58
CA LEU A 124 5.03 0.36 2.54
C LEU A 124 6.20 -0.48 1.97
N PHE A 125 6.90 -1.23 2.83
CA PHE A 125 8.14 -1.89 2.47
C PHE A 125 8.02 -3.40 2.30
N GLU A 126 7.01 -4.02 2.89
CA GLU A 126 6.85 -5.47 2.89
C GLU A 126 5.38 -5.91 2.84
N ILE A 127 5.18 -7.18 2.49
CA ILE A 127 3.91 -7.87 2.66
C ILE A 127 4.15 -8.87 3.78
N LYS A 128 3.50 -8.64 4.93
CA LYS A 128 3.67 -9.47 6.12
C LYS A 128 2.50 -10.44 6.22
N GLU A 129 2.81 -11.72 6.36
CA GLU A 129 1.84 -12.78 6.61
C GLU A 129 1.75 -13.03 8.12
N ILE A 130 0.54 -13.02 8.66
CA ILE A 130 0.25 -13.24 10.09
C ILE A 130 -0.81 -14.32 10.22
N ASP A 131 -0.67 -15.18 11.22
CA ASP A 131 -1.72 -16.07 11.64
C ASP A 131 -2.72 -15.29 12.53
N PRO A 132 -3.95 -15.00 12.09
CA PRO A 132 -4.89 -14.21 12.86
C PRO A 132 -5.28 -14.87 14.19
N LYS A 133 -5.15 -16.19 14.30
CA LYS A 133 -5.40 -16.95 15.55
C LYS A 133 -4.36 -16.68 16.64
N LYS A 134 -3.18 -16.14 16.26
CA LYS A 134 -2.08 -15.81 17.19
C LYS A 134 -2.03 -14.33 17.55
N VAL A 135 -2.98 -13.54 17.08
CA VAL A 135 -3.05 -12.12 17.44
C VAL A 135 -3.54 -11.99 18.87
N GLU A 136 -2.70 -11.47 19.74
CA GLU A 136 -3.01 -11.30 21.17
C GLU A 136 -3.66 -9.94 21.45
N LYS A 137 -3.19 -8.91 20.73
CA LYS A 137 -3.65 -7.54 20.93
C LYS A 137 -3.69 -6.76 19.63
N VAL A 138 -4.72 -5.95 19.48
CA VAL A 138 -4.88 -4.93 18.43
C VAL A 138 -5.13 -3.58 19.11
N GLY A 139 -4.22 -2.64 18.90
CA GLY A 139 -4.37 -1.24 19.29
C GLY A 139 -4.36 -0.33 18.08
N TYR A 140 -4.78 0.92 18.25
CA TYR A 140 -4.70 1.92 17.19
C TYR A 140 -4.35 3.29 17.73
N HIS A 141 -3.77 4.12 16.87
CA HIS A 141 -3.52 5.54 17.11
C HIS A 141 -4.03 6.34 15.91
N TYR A 142 -4.56 7.51 16.16
CA TYR A 142 -4.97 8.41 15.09
C TYR A 142 -3.78 8.81 14.22
N ALA A 143 -3.89 8.58 12.93
CA ALA A 143 -2.95 9.05 11.94
C ALA A 143 -3.55 10.23 11.14
N ARG A 144 -2.74 10.89 10.32
CA ARG A 144 -3.22 11.99 9.48
C ARG A 144 -4.11 11.46 8.34
N GLY A 145 -5.06 12.26 7.87
CA GLY A 145 -5.83 11.96 6.66
C GLY A 145 -6.99 10.97 6.83
N GLY A 146 -7.51 10.79 8.04
CA GLY A 146 -8.66 9.90 8.27
C GLY A 146 -8.29 8.42 8.27
N SER A 147 -7.09 8.11 8.76
CA SER A 147 -6.60 6.74 8.94
C SER A 147 -6.17 6.50 10.39
N PHE A 148 -5.99 5.22 10.73
CA PHE A 148 -5.40 4.74 11.97
C PHE A 148 -4.08 4.07 11.70
N LEU A 149 -3.09 4.33 12.53
CA LEU A 149 -1.91 3.48 12.66
C LEU A 149 -2.28 2.33 13.61
N VAL A 150 -2.52 1.16 13.04
CA VAL A 150 -2.88 -0.05 13.79
C VAL A 150 -1.62 -0.79 14.19
N GLU A 151 -1.58 -1.19 15.45
CA GLU A 151 -0.51 -2.00 16.04
C GLU A 151 -1.07 -3.37 16.41
N ILE A 152 -0.51 -4.42 15.81
CA ILE A 152 -0.86 -5.81 16.08
C ILE A 152 0.28 -6.45 16.87
N GLN A 153 -0.05 -7.11 17.95
CA GLN A 153 0.85 -7.96 18.70
C GLN A 153 0.53 -9.42 18.40
N SER A 154 1.41 -10.08 17.63
CA SER A 154 1.32 -11.48 17.24
C SER A 154 2.74 -12.02 17.14
N PRO A 155 3.24 -12.74 18.07
CA PRO A 155 4.58 -12.84 18.69
C PRO A 155 5.47 -11.60 18.47
N GLU A 156 5.41 -11.01 17.30
CA GLU A 156 6.10 -9.75 16.98
C GLU A 156 5.10 -8.62 16.77
N THR A 157 5.51 -7.42 17.16
CA THR A 157 4.71 -6.23 16.93
C THR A 157 4.79 -5.80 15.46
N THR A 158 3.64 -5.61 14.83
CA THR A 158 3.53 -5.10 13.46
C THR A 158 2.68 -3.85 13.44
N LYS A 159 3.13 -2.81 12.72
CA LYS A 159 2.40 -1.56 12.55
C LYS A 159 2.07 -1.36 11.08
N PHE A 160 0.82 -0.96 10.81
CA PHE A 160 0.36 -0.64 9.47
C PHE A 160 -0.79 0.35 9.51
N GLU A 161 -1.05 1.01 8.40
CA GLU A 161 -2.06 2.05 8.31
C GLU A 161 -3.36 1.49 7.73
N VAL A 162 -4.50 1.85 8.36
CA VAL A 162 -5.84 1.44 7.94
C VAL A 162 -6.75 2.66 7.92
N TYR A 163 -7.60 2.80 6.91
CA TYR A 163 -8.64 3.82 6.91
C TYR A 163 -9.64 3.62 8.06
N ASN A 164 -10.08 4.71 8.67
CA ASN A 164 -11.02 4.66 9.81
C ASN A 164 -12.28 3.83 9.49
N SER A 165 -12.82 3.98 8.26
CA SER A 165 -14.01 3.23 7.81
C SER A 165 -13.77 1.73 7.62
N VAL A 166 -12.51 1.29 7.53
CA VAL A 166 -12.12 -0.11 7.32
C VAL A 166 -11.69 -0.78 8.62
N TYR A 167 -11.28 0.00 9.62
CA TYR A 167 -10.84 -0.54 10.91
C TYR A 167 -11.87 -1.46 11.59
N PRO A 168 -13.19 -1.14 11.63
CA PRO A 168 -14.19 -2.03 12.22
C PRO A 168 -14.22 -3.42 11.57
N TYR A 169 -14.03 -3.50 10.25
CA TYR A 169 -13.94 -4.78 9.54
C TYR A 169 -12.68 -5.56 9.92
N PHE A 170 -11.56 -4.85 10.06
CA PHE A 170 -10.32 -5.46 10.54
C PHE A 170 -10.47 -6.01 11.96
N ALA A 171 -11.03 -5.22 12.88
CA ALA A 171 -11.30 -5.62 14.26
C ALA A 171 -12.21 -6.85 14.31
N SER A 172 -13.34 -6.84 13.58
CA SER A 172 -14.26 -7.98 13.48
C SER A 172 -13.60 -9.24 12.91
N LEU A 173 -12.71 -9.08 11.95
CA LEU A 173 -11.95 -10.19 11.38
C LEU A 173 -11.09 -10.87 12.46
N ILE A 174 -10.33 -10.08 13.24
CA ILE A 174 -9.50 -10.64 14.31
C ILE A 174 -10.36 -11.30 15.39
N GLU A 175 -11.45 -10.66 15.80
CA GLU A 175 -12.39 -11.22 16.80
C GLU A 175 -12.99 -12.56 16.34
N MET A 176 -13.28 -12.71 15.06
CA MET A 176 -13.78 -13.96 14.48
C MET A 176 -12.72 -15.10 14.53
N TYR A 177 -11.44 -14.79 14.29
CA TYR A 177 -10.38 -15.79 14.32
C TYR A 177 -9.79 -16.06 15.71
N ASN A 178 -9.77 -15.04 16.58
CA ASN A 178 -9.35 -15.15 17.97
C ASN A 178 -10.25 -14.33 18.89
N PRO A 179 -11.34 -14.92 19.42
CA PRO A 179 -12.24 -14.22 20.33
C PRO A 179 -11.59 -13.77 21.65
N ASN A 180 -10.40 -14.30 21.97
CA ASN A 180 -9.68 -13.92 23.20
C ASN A 180 -8.68 -12.78 22.96
N ALA A 181 -8.52 -12.31 21.74
CA ALA A 181 -7.67 -11.17 21.44
C ALA A 181 -8.22 -9.89 22.09
N TYR A 182 -7.34 -9.11 22.70
CA TYR A 182 -7.73 -7.77 23.17
C TYR A 182 -7.79 -6.83 21.96
N ILE A 183 -8.99 -6.33 21.67
CA ILE A 183 -9.21 -5.39 20.57
C ILE A 183 -9.66 -4.05 21.13
N GLU A 184 -8.87 -3.01 20.90
CA GLU A 184 -9.23 -1.65 21.22
C GLU A 184 -10.37 -1.20 20.29
N LYS A 185 -11.56 -0.92 20.88
CA LYS A 185 -12.76 -0.54 20.11
C LYS A 185 -12.72 0.95 19.78
N TYR A 186 -13.08 1.26 18.57
CA TYR A 186 -13.32 2.63 18.13
C TYR A 186 -14.74 3.06 18.55
N GLU A 187 -14.81 4.07 19.39
CA GLU A 187 -16.06 4.73 19.81
C GLU A 187 -16.37 5.95 18.95
#